data_edc26dc069ab29164d61594a517c1d38
#
_entry.id   edc26dc069ab29164d61594a517c1d38
#
_cell.length_a   1.000
_cell.length_b   1.000
_cell.length_c   1.000
_cell.angle_alpha   90.00
_cell.angle_beta   90.00
_cell.angle_gamma   90.00
#
_symmetry.space_group_name_H-M   'P 1'
#
loop_
_entity.id
_entity.type
_entity.pdbx_description
1 polymer ?
#
loop_
_entity_poly.entity_id
_entity_poly.type
_entity_poly.pdbx_seq_one_letter_code
_entity_poly.pdbx_strand_id
1 'polypeptide(L)'
;MSRQLYLDCDGVLADFDKGAQAILGLPPRAFEKRHGLGRFWAKLASAPDFYFSLPLMPDAMELYDAVKHLNPVILTGLPRGNWAADQKVRWAAQHFPGVRIITTMAKDKRNHAKSGDVLVDDQVRHRDRWEEIGGVFIQHRSAAESIEALKAYFPL
;
A
#
# COMPACT_ATOMS: atom_id res chain seq x y z
N MET A 1 9.44 -24.01 -5.84
CA MET A 1 8.18 -23.29 -5.58
C MET A 1 8.42 -21.79 -5.69
N SER A 2 7.58 -21.12 -6.44
CA SER A 2 7.70 -19.70 -6.60
C SER A 2 7.05 -18.95 -5.43
N ARG A 3 7.71 -17.90 -5.00
CA ARG A 3 7.25 -17.00 -3.94
C ARG A 3 6.75 -15.73 -4.60
N GLN A 4 5.55 -15.29 -4.22
CA GLN A 4 4.98 -14.05 -4.75
C GLN A 4 5.37 -12.87 -3.85
N LEU A 5 5.78 -11.77 -4.47
CA LEU A 5 5.98 -10.50 -3.80
C LEU A 5 4.72 -9.65 -3.93
N TYR A 6 4.23 -9.16 -2.80
CA TYR A 6 3.14 -8.20 -2.71
C TYR A 6 3.66 -6.89 -2.14
N LEU A 7 3.25 -5.78 -2.74
CA LEU A 7 3.57 -4.43 -2.27
C LEU A 7 2.28 -3.75 -1.87
N ASP A 8 2.24 -3.20 -0.66
CA ASP A 8 1.17 -2.27 -0.28
C ASP A 8 1.25 -1.02 -1.15
N CYS A 9 0.14 -0.29 -1.26
CA CYS A 9 0.09 0.93 -2.05
C CYS A 9 0.37 2.16 -1.17
N ASP A 10 -0.55 2.50 -0.27
CA ASP A 10 -0.41 3.71 0.54
C ASP A 10 0.76 3.60 1.51
N GLY A 11 1.63 4.59 1.52
CA GLY A 11 2.82 4.61 2.37
C GLY A 11 4.01 3.83 1.83
N VAL A 12 3.83 3.08 0.74
CA VAL A 12 4.91 2.33 0.06
C VAL A 12 5.15 2.90 -1.33
N LEU A 13 4.10 2.95 -2.14
CA LEU A 13 4.15 3.46 -3.52
C LEU A 13 3.48 4.83 -3.64
N ALA A 14 2.32 5.01 -3.03
CA ALA A 14 1.54 6.24 -3.04
C ALA A 14 1.75 7.03 -1.75
N ASP A 15 1.96 8.34 -1.89
CA ASP A 15 2.15 9.23 -0.74
C ASP A 15 0.79 9.69 -0.20
N PHE A 16 0.17 8.81 0.57
CA PHE A 16 -1.13 9.06 1.19
C PHE A 16 -1.09 10.30 2.09
N ASP A 17 -0.08 10.41 2.95
CA ASP A 17 0.00 11.49 3.92
C ASP A 17 0.08 12.85 3.24
N LYS A 18 0.87 12.97 2.17
CA LYS A 18 0.99 14.22 1.43
C LYS A 18 -0.33 14.59 0.74
N GLY A 19 -0.96 13.62 0.08
CA GLY A 19 -2.25 13.84 -0.59
C GLY A 19 -3.36 14.16 0.40
N ALA A 20 -3.41 13.45 1.52
CA ALA A 20 -4.41 13.68 2.55
C ALA A 20 -4.24 15.07 3.20
N GLN A 21 -3.00 15.47 3.50
CA GLN A 21 -2.75 16.78 4.08
C GLN A 21 -3.22 17.92 3.18
N ALA A 22 -3.07 17.76 1.87
CA ALA A 22 -3.56 18.76 0.91
C ALA A 22 -5.08 18.96 1.00
N ILE A 23 -5.83 17.91 1.28
CA ILE A 23 -7.30 17.97 1.43
C ILE A 23 -7.70 18.40 2.84
N LEU A 24 -7.02 17.86 3.86
CA LEU A 24 -7.39 18.07 5.26
C LEU A 24 -6.91 19.41 5.82
N GLY A 25 -5.85 19.98 5.25
CA GLY A 25 -5.22 21.21 5.76
C GLY A 25 -4.34 20.99 6.99
N LEU A 26 -4.24 19.75 7.47
CA LEU A 26 -3.43 19.33 8.62
C LEU A 26 -2.79 17.98 8.29
N PRO A 27 -1.68 17.62 8.95
CA PRO A 27 -1.18 16.25 8.86
C PRO A 27 -2.28 15.25 9.22
N PRO A 28 -2.40 14.11 8.54
CA PRO A 28 -3.52 13.18 8.73
C PRO A 28 -3.79 12.79 10.17
N ARG A 29 -2.75 12.44 10.94
CA ARG A 29 -2.91 12.04 12.34
C ARG A 29 -3.36 13.19 13.23
N ALA A 30 -2.90 14.40 12.95
CA ALA A 30 -3.33 15.60 13.68
C ALA A 30 -4.81 15.90 13.40
N PHE A 31 -5.25 15.76 12.15
CA PHE A 31 -6.66 15.93 11.79
C PHE A 31 -7.54 14.90 12.49
N GLU A 32 -7.13 13.63 12.44
CA GLU A 32 -7.86 12.54 13.09
C GLU A 32 -8.01 12.79 14.59
N LYS A 33 -6.92 13.17 15.25
CA LYS A 33 -6.93 13.45 16.68
C LYS A 33 -7.86 14.61 17.03
N ARG A 34 -7.88 15.65 16.19
CA ARG A 34 -8.66 16.86 16.43
C ARG A 34 -10.13 16.72 16.09
N HIS A 35 -10.45 16.04 14.98
CA HIS A 35 -11.80 15.99 14.39
C HIS A 35 -12.42 14.61 14.40
N GLY A 36 -11.67 13.56 14.69
CA GLY A 36 -12.16 12.19 14.73
C GLY A 36 -12.04 11.47 13.39
N LEU A 37 -12.08 10.14 13.47
CA LEU A 37 -11.91 9.26 12.32
C LEU A 37 -13.04 9.38 11.31
N GLY A 38 -14.27 9.56 11.78
CA GLY A 38 -15.42 9.70 10.87
C GLY A 38 -15.31 10.92 9.96
N ARG A 39 -14.94 12.07 10.51
CA ARG A 39 -14.73 13.30 9.74
C ARG A 39 -13.53 13.19 8.81
N PHE A 40 -12.49 12.53 9.27
CA PHE A 40 -11.30 12.26 8.46
C PHE A 40 -11.68 11.56 7.15
N TRP A 41 -12.34 10.41 7.25
CA TRP A 41 -12.72 9.65 6.07
C TRP A 41 -13.79 10.33 5.23
N ALA A 42 -14.76 10.99 5.88
CA ALA A 42 -15.80 11.73 5.16
C ALA A 42 -15.19 12.84 4.29
N LYS A 43 -14.19 13.53 4.81
CA LYS A 43 -13.54 14.62 4.06
C LYS A 43 -12.74 14.09 2.87
N LEU A 44 -12.00 13.00 3.06
CA LEU A 44 -11.27 12.37 1.96
C LEU A 44 -12.21 11.81 0.90
N ALA A 45 -13.29 11.16 1.32
CA ALA A 45 -14.28 10.59 0.40
C ALA A 45 -15.02 11.68 -0.40
N SER A 46 -15.16 12.87 0.14
CA SER A 46 -15.82 13.99 -0.54
C SER A 46 -14.93 14.69 -1.56
N ALA A 47 -13.62 14.50 -1.48
CA ALA A 47 -12.69 15.09 -2.43
C ALA A 47 -12.75 14.30 -3.75
N PRO A 48 -12.89 14.98 -4.91
CA PRO A 48 -12.91 14.28 -6.19
C PRO A 48 -11.61 13.50 -6.43
N ASP A 49 -11.74 12.22 -6.73
CA ASP A 49 -10.61 11.36 -7.10
C ASP A 49 -9.41 11.40 -6.13
N PHE A 50 -9.69 11.44 -4.83
CA PHE A 50 -8.63 11.53 -3.81
C PHE A 50 -7.51 10.52 -4.04
N TYR A 51 -7.82 9.22 -4.13
CA TYR A 51 -6.81 8.18 -4.31
C TYR A 51 -6.15 8.25 -5.68
N PHE A 52 -6.92 8.55 -6.71
CA PHE A 52 -6.36 8.67 -8.06
C PHE A 52 -5.34 9.81 -8.14
N SER A 53 -5.53 10.87 -7.38
CA SER A 53 -4.67 12.06 -7.40
C SER A 53 -3.41 11.94 -6.53
N LEU A 54 -3.24 10.85 -5.78
CA LEU A 54 -2.10 10.72 -4.87
C LEU A 54 -0.77 10.78 -5.63
N PRO A 55 0.21 11.53 -5.12
CA PRO A 55 1.56 11.49 -5.69
C PRO A 55 2.26 10.19 -5.35
N LEU A 56 3.30 9.84 -6.08
CA LEU A 56 4.18 8.74 -5.72
C LEU A 56 4.99 9.10 -4.48
N MET A 57 5.28 8.09 -3.65
CA MET A 57 6.32 8.26 -2.63
C MET A 57 7.63 8.66 -3.30
N PRO A 58 8.46 9.50 -2.65
CA PRO A 58 9.72 9.95 -3.25
C PRO A 58 10.64 8.83 -3.71
N ASP A 59 10.61 7.69 -3.03
CA ASP A 59 11.45 6.53 -3.30
C ASP A 59 10.68 5.34 -3.91
N ALA A 60 9.44 5.56 -4.35
CA ALA A 60 8.62 4.48 -4.91
C ALA A 60 9.26 3.80 -6.11
N MET A 61 9.83 4.58 -7.02
CA MET A 61 10.45 4.03 -8.22
C MET A 61 11.77 3.32 -7.92
N GLU A 62 12.52 3.74 -6.90
CA GLU A 62 13.70 3.02 -6.44
C GLU A 62 13.32 1.60 -6.02
N LEU A 63 12.24 1.46 -5.23
CA LEU A 63 11.75 0.15 -4.82
C LEU A 63 11.25 -0.65 -6.03
N TYR A 64 10.40 -0.06 -6.84
CA TYR A 64 9.79 -0.76 -7.97
C TYR A 64 10.84 -1.23 -8.97
N ASP A 65 11.80 -0.37 -9.33
CA ASP A 65 12.85 -0.74 -10.28
C ASP A 65 13.72 -1.90 -9.79
N ALA A 66 13.92 -2.00 -8.48
CA ALA A 66 14.66 -3.10 -7.89
C ALA A 66 13.93 -4.45 -7.95
N VAL A 67 12.59 -4.43 -7.98
CA VAL A 67 11.77 -5.65 -7.86
C VAL A 67 10.89 -5.94 -9.08
N LYS A 68 10.83 -5.06 -10.08
CA LYS A 68 9.91 -5.23 -11.22
C LYS A 68 10.10 -6.54 -11.97
N HIS A 69 11.32 -7.07 -12.01
CA HIS A 69 11.61 -8.36 -12.66
C HIS A 69 10.96 -9.55 -11.93
N LEU A 70 10.49 -9.35 -10.70
CA LEU A 70 9.82 -10.37 -9.90
C LEU A 70 8.31 -10.40 -10.16
N ASN A 71 7.79 -9.51 -11.01
CA ASN A 71 6.36 -9.36 -11.28
C ASN A 71 5.54 -9.17 -10.00
N PRO A 72 5.84 -8.12 -9.20
CA PRO A 72 5.12 -7.89 -7.96
C PRO A 72 3.65 -7.59 -8.21
N VAL A 73 2.83 -7.90 -7.22
CA VAL A 73 1.41 -7.57 -7.21
C VAL A 73 1.20 -6.48 -6.16
N ILE A 74 0.45 -5.42 -6.53
CA ILE A 74 0.05 -4.40 -5.56
C ILE A 74 -1.15 -4.94 -4.80
N LEU A 75 -1.06 -5.01 -3.48
CA LEU A 75 -2.10 -5.53 -2.60
C LEU A 75 -2.47 -4.43 -1.60
N THR A 76 -3.61 -3.80 -1.81
CA THR A 76 -3.98 -2.56 -1.11
C THR A 76 -5.28 -2.70 -0.35
N GLY A 77 -5.29 -2.16 0.89
CA GLY A 77 -6.46 -2.11 1.74
C GLY A 77 -7.41 -0.98 1.35
N LEU A 78 -8.71 -1.22 1.47
CA LEU A 78 -9.76 -0.26 1.18
C LEU A 78 -10.32 0.37 2.46
N PRO A 79 -10.69 1.66 2.44
CA PRO A 79 -11.53 2.24 3.47
C PRO A 79 -12.97 1.71 3.33
N ARG A 80 -13.82 2.01 4.30
CA ARG A 80 -15.24 1.67 4.21
C ARG A 80 -15.89 2.37 3.01
N GLY A 81 -16.92 1.71 2.46
CA GLY A 81 -17.64 2.20 1.29
C GLY A 81 -17.04 1.68 0.00
N ASN A 82 -17.58 2.15 -1.11
CA ASN A 82 -17.22 1.66 -2.45
C ASN A 82 -16.54 2.74 -3.32
N TRP A 83 -16.07 3.81 -2.70
CA TRP A 83 -15.57 4.98 -3.43
C TRP A 83 -14.10 4.87 -3.84
N ALA A 84 -13.32 4.03 -3.17
CA ALA A 84 -11.85 4.03 -3.30
C ALA A 84 -11.31 3.00 -4.30
N ALA A 85 -11.97 1.86 -4.46
CA ALA A 85 -11.41 0.74 -5.22
C ALA A 85 -11.09 1.11 -6.68
N ASP A 86 -12.04 1.72 -7.39
CA ASP A 86 -11.83 2.14 -8.79
C ASP A 86 -10.70 3.16 -8.91
N GLN A 87 -10.63 4.11 -7.99
CA GLN A 87 -9.58 5.12 -7.97
C GLN A 87 -8.19 4.50 -7.82
N LYS A 88 -8.06 3.50 -6.95
CA LYS A 88 -6.79 2.80 -6.74
C LYS A 88 -6.37 2.00 -7.96
N VAL A 89 -7.32 1.35 -8.62
CA VAL A 89 -7.05 0.61 -9.87
C VAL A 89 -6.58 1.56 -10.96
N ARG A 90 -7.25 2.71 -11.13
CA ARG A 90 -6.85 3.72 -12.12
C ARG A 90 -5.47 4.32 -11.78
N TRP A 91 -5.20 4.55 -10.51
CA TRP A 91 -3.90 5.04 -10.05
C TRP A 91 -2.78 4.09 -10.43
N ALA A 92 -2.97 2.79 -10.17
CA ALA A 92 -1.99 1.76 -10.52
C ALA A 92 -1.78 1.68 -12.05
N ALA A 93 -2.86 1.78 -12.81
CA ALA A 93 -2.76 1.77 -14.28
C ALA A 93 -1.96 2.96 -14.81
N GLN A 94 -2.06 4.10 -14.15
CA GLN A 94 -1.33 5.31 -14.54
C GLN A 94 0.15 5.24 -14.19
N HIS A 95 0.48 4.81 -12.96
CA HIS A 95 1.85 4.86 -12.44
C HIS A 95 2.64 3.56 -12.64
N PHE A 96 1.96 2.44 -12.68
CA PHE A 96 2.56 1.10 -12.81
C PHE A 96 1.81 0.28 -13.86
N PRO A 97 1.82 0.73 -15.13
CA PRO A 97 1.07 0.04 -16.18
C PRO A 97 1.51 -1.42 -16.30
N GLY A 98 0.54 -2.33 -16.43
CA GLY A 98 0.81 -3.76 -16.52
C GLY A 98 1.01 -4.48 -15.19
N VAL A 99 1.11 -3.76 -14.09
CA VAL A 99 1.23 -4.37 -12.76
C VAL A 99 -0.17 -4.73 -12.24
N ARG A 100 -0.32 -5.98 -11.79
CA ARG A 100 -1.58 -6.44 -11.21
C ARG A 100 -1.83 -5.74 -9.87
N ILE A 101 -3.05 -5.30 -9.65
CA ILE A 101 -3.49 -4.74 -8.37
C ILE A 101 -4.67 -5.52 -7.84
N ILE A 102 -4.64 -5.81 -6.54
CA ILE A 102 -5.73 -6.42 -5.79
C ILE A 102 -6.18 -5.45 -4.73
N THR A 103 -7.45 -5.07 -4.75
CA THR A 103 -8.08 -4.26 -3.70
C THR A 103 -8.86 -5.20 -2.77
N THR A 104 -8.68 -5.01 -1.47
CA THR A 104 -9.31 -5.85 -0.45
C THR A 104 -9.36 -5.06 0.86
N MET A 105 -10.02 -5.58 1.88
CA MET A 105 -9.90 -5.00 3.22
C MET A 105 -8.52 -5.33 3.78
N ALA A 106 -7.92 -4.41 4.53
CA ALA A 106 -6.57 -4.63 5.05
C ALA A 106 -6.44 -5.91 5.87
N LYS A 107 -7.47 -6.25 6.65
CA LYS A 107 -7.52 -7.49 7.45
C LYS A 107 -7.56 -8.77 6.60
N ASP A 108 -7.97 -8.65 5.35
CA ASP A 108 -8.20 -9.79 4.45
C ASP A 108 -7.09 -9.98 3.42
N LYS A 109 -6.01 -9.20 3.49
CA LYS A 109 -4.87 -9.35 2.57
C LYS A 109 -4.36 -10.78 2.52
N ARG A 110 -4.31 -11.47 3.65
CA ARG A 110 -3.85 -12.86 3.76
C ARG A 110 -4.65 -13.84 2.91
N ASN A 111 -5.90 -13.52 2.58
CA ASN A 111 -6.76 -14.40 1.79
C ASN A 111 -6.31 -14.51 0.33
N HIS A 112 -5.43 -13.63 -0.11
CA HIS A 112 -4.90 -13.60 -1.49
C HIS A 112 -3.53 -14.26 -1.62
N ALA A 113 -2.94 -14.72 -0.50
CA ALA A 113 -1.58 -15.21 -0.45
C ALA A 113 -1.50 -16.66 0.00
N LYS A 114 -0.34 -17.24 -0.19
CA LYS A 114 0.00 -18.57 0.29
C LYS A 114 1.26 -18.52 1.16
N SER A 115 1.55 -19.60 1.87
CA SER A 115 2.74 -19.72 2.69
C SER A 115 4.00 -19.40 1.87
N GLY A 116 4.88 -18.60 2.45
CA GLY A 116 6.12 -18.17 1.81
C GLY A 116 6.02 -16.88 1.03
N ASP A 117 4.82 -16.39 0.73
CA ASP A 117 4.66 -15.11 0.04
C ASP A 117 5.09 -13.95 0.93
N VAL A 118 5.61 -12.90 0.30
CA VAL A 118 6.20 -11.75 0.99
C VAL A 118 5.32 -10.52 0.78
N LEU A 119 5.03 -9.80 1.87
CA LEU A 119 4.32 -8.53 1.83
C LEU A 119 5.22 -7.42 2.37
N VAL A 120 5.38 -6.37 1.59
CA VAL A 120 6.01 -5.12 2.03
C VAL A 120 4.90 -4.11 2.33
N ASP A 121 4.80 -3.69 3.59
CA ASP A 121 3.70 -2.84 4.08
C ASP A 121 4.25 -1.90 5.15
N ASP A 122 3.86 -0.64 5.12
CA ASP A 122 4.27 0.34 6.12
C ASP A 122 3.53 0.19 7.46
N GLN A 123 2.35 -0.44 7.45
CA GLN A 123 1.51 -0.63 8.63
C GLN A 123 1.63 -2.05 9.17
N VAL A 124 1.97 -2.18 10.45
CA VAL A 124 2.13 -3.50 11.10
C VAL A 124 0.84 -4.04 11.71
N ARG A 125 -0.26 -3.32 11.55
CA ARG A 125 -1.54 -3.63 12.20
C ARG A 125 -2.02 -5.06 11.95
N HIS A 126 -1.82 -5.58 10.74
CA HIS A 126 -2.26 -6.92 10.36
C HIS A 126 -1.10 -7.88 10.07
N ARG A 127 0.08 -7.56 10.59
CA ARG A 127 1.27 -8.40 10.44
C ARG A 127 1.01 -9.84 10.90
N ASP A 128 0.39 -10.00 12.07
CA ASP A 128 0.14 -11.33 12.64
C ASP A 128 -0.74 -12.17 11.72
N ARG A 129 -1.72 -11.58 11.06
CA ARG A 129 -2.60 -12.28 10.12
C ARG A 129 -1.84 -12.81 8.91
N TRP A 130 -0.87 -12.02 8.42
CA TRP A 130 -0.02 -12.45 7.31
C TRP A 130 0.92 -13.56 7.73
N GLU A 131 1.51 -13.45 8.90
CA GLU A 131 2.45 -14.45 9.42
C GLU A 131 1.75 -15.77 9.80
N GLU A 132 0.49 -15.72 10.20
CA GLU A 132 -0.31 -16.91 10.51
C GLU A 132 -0.43 -17.89 9.33
N ILE A 133 -0.45 -17.38 8.11
CA ILE A 133 -0.51 -18.25 6.92
C ILE A 133 0.88 -18.71 6.45
N GLY A 134 1.93 -18.43 7.21
CA GLY A 134 3.30 -18.73 6.83
C GLY A 134 3.91 -17.69 5.91
N GLY A 135 3.31 -16.52 5.80
CA GLY A 135 3.84 -15.42 4.99
C GLY A 135 4.97 -14.68 5.68
N VAL A 136 5.77 -13.99 4.89
CA VAL A 136 6.86 -13.12 5.36
C VAL A 136 6.39 -11.68 5.29
N PHE A 137 6.48 -10.96 6.41
CA PHE A 137 6.10 -9.55 6.49
C PHE A 137 7.34 -8.67 6.63
N ILE A 138 7.47 -7.69 5.76
CA ILE A 138 8.54 -6.69 5.83
C ILE A 138 7.89 -5.34 6.08
N GLN A 139 8.21 -4.74 7.24
CA GLN A 139 7.74 -3.39 7.52
C GLN A 139 8.52 -2.39 6.67
N HIS A 140 7.80 -1.66 5.83
CA HIS A 140 8.39 -0.65 4.96
C HIS A 140 8.62 0.65 5.72
N ARG A 141 9.85 1.13 5.70
CA ARG A 141 10.23 2.46 6.21
C ARG A 141 10.86 3.31 5.12
N SER A 142 11.61 2.65 4.22
CA SER A 142 12.22 3.28 3.05
C SER A 142 12.45 2.23 1.98
N ALA A 143 12.60 2.67 0.73
CA ALA A 143 12.93 1.74 -0.36
C ALA A 143 14.25 1.02 -0.07
N ALA A 144 15.28 1.74 0.39
CA ALA A 144 16.59 1.16 0.66
C ALA A 144 16.51 0.02 1.70
N GLU A 145 15.80 0.24 2.81
CA GLU A 145 15.64 -0.78 3.85
C GLU A 145 14.83 -1.97 3.36
N SER A 146 13.75 -1.73 2.63
CA SER A 146 12.93 -2.83 2.10
C SER A 146 13.68 -3.65 1.06
N ILE A 147 14.43 -3.01 0.17
CA ILE A 147 15.27 -3.71 -0.82
C ILE A 147 16.29 -4.62 -0.11
N GLU A 148 16.94 -4.09 0.91
CA GLU A 148 17.92 -4.88 1.65
C GLU A 148 17.27 -6.09 2.33
N ALA A 149 16.11 -5.91 2.96
CA ALA A 149 15.37 -7.01 3.58
C ALA A 149 14.90 -8.05 2.55
N LEU A 150 14.49 -7.61 1.35
CA LEU A 150 14.01 -8.49 0.30
C LEU A 150 15.08 -9.40 -0.26
N LYS A 151 16.34 -9.02 -0.17
CA LYS A 151 17.47 -9.86 -0.65
C LYS A 151 17.54 -11.22 0.03
N ALA A 152 16.98 -11.36 1.23
CA ALA A 152 16.91 -12.65 1.93
C ALA A 152 15.93 -13.62 1.27
N TYR A 153 15.03 -13.13 0.42
CA TYR A 153 13.91 -13.91 -0.13
C TYR A 153 13.89 -13.97 -1.65
N PHE A 154 14.52 -13.02 -2.33
CA PHE A 154 14.52 -12.92 -3.79
C PHE A 154 15.89 -12.54 -4.33
N PRO A 155 16.19 -12.91 -5.58
CA PRO A 155 17.41 -12.45 -6.26
C PRO A 155 17.23 -10.98 -6.69
N LEU A 156 17.97 -10.12 -6.07
CA LEU A 156 17.95 -8.68 -6.39
C LEU A 156 19.30 -8.15 -6.81
#